data_5210d13893263842efce517e2cbe487e
#
_entry.id   5210d13893263842efce517e2cbe487e
#
_cell.length_a   1.000
_cell.length_b   1.000
_cell.length_c   1.000
_cell.angle_alpha   90.00
_cell.angle_beta   90.00
_cell.angle_gamma   90.00
#
_symmetry.space_group_name_H-M   'P 1'
#
loop_
_entity.id
_entity.type
_entity.pdbx_description
1 polymer ?
#
loop_
_entity_poly.entity_id
_entity_poly.type
_entity_poly.pdbx_seq_one_letter_code
_entity_poly.pdbx_strand_id
1 'polypeptide(L)'
;MTQSPAKKSFFNRNVDLMNGPIFKSLLVFMLPILVSCLFQQLYNTVDTMIVGNVLGDTALAAIGACGAIYELLVGFGIGIGNGLAIVAARAYGAGDEDQLKQTVAGSIVIGIIASAVITLAGAAGLHPLLELLDTPAEILEDAYSYIIIIDLGVIVMFAYNLCAGLLRAIGNSFMPLVFLILSSVLNVILDLWFIAVLGMGVAGAGVATVISQGVSVALCILYVFHSARLLLPGKKHFHVESRLYWELFSQSISMGLMSSIVSAGSVVLQYGINGLGTLVIAGHTAARKLFAFTDMPLSAMASACSTYVSQNYGANHPDRVRRGMRDIYLYSVVVAVAAVLLMAAGAEWMVKLVSGSSEPVVLENGARYLVWNAPFYAVLGMLLSTRYALQSMGEKVLPLLSSVIEFLGKIVFVLLFIPRFGYNAVILCEPVIWCFMTIELLIAYRHNSFVFPKKK
;
A
#
# COMPACT_ATOMS: atom_id res chain seq x y z
N MET A 1 -6.65 36.95 -29.15
CA MET A 1 -6.33 35.67 -29.82
C MET A 1 -6.64 34.55 -28.84
N THR A 2 -7.81 33.94 -28.97
CA THR A 2 -8.26 32.79 -28.15
C THR A 2 -7.46 31.56 -28.56
N GLN A 3 -6.55 31.12 -27.73
CA GLN A 3 -5.88 29.83 -27.91
C GLN A 3 -6.93 28.73 -27.82
N SER A 4 -7.15 28.04 -28.92
CA SER A 4 -7.91 26.79 -29.00
C SER A 4 -7.34 25.79 -27.96
N PRO A 5 -8.19 25.10 -27.16
CA PRO A 5 -7.70 24.09 -26.23
C PRO A 5 -7.04 22.96 -27.04
N ALA A 6 -5.73 22.91 -27.03
CA ALA A 6 -4.98 21.81 -27.60
C ALA A 6 -5.57 20.50 -27.06
N LYS A 7 -5.98 19.58 -27.95
CA LYS A 7 -6.42 18.23 -27.59
C LYS A 7 -5.33 17.62 -26.71
N LYS A 8 -5.61 17.49 -25.40
CA LYS A 8 -4.70 16.83 -24.46
C LYS A 8 -4.44 15.44 -25.01
N SER A 9 -3.20 15.16 -25.38
CA SER A 9 -2.77 13.84 -25.83
C SER A 9 -3.20 12.79 -24.76
N PHE A 10 -3.60 11.60 -25.19
CA PHE A 10 -3.95 10.47 -24.32
C PHE A 10 -2.86 10.23 -23.23
N PHE A 11 -1.61 10.51 -23.57
CA PHE A 11 -0.44 10.35 -22.69
C PHE A 11 -0.20 11.51 -21.71
N ASN A 12 -0.88 12.66 -21.83
CA ASN A 12 -0.63 13.82 -20.98
C ASN A 12 -1.90 14.18 -20.18
N ARG A 13 -2.29 13.29 -19.25
CA ARG A 13 -3.47 13.42 -18.39
C ARG A 13 -3.11 13.78 -16.95
N ASN A 14 -2.24 14.78 -16.75
CA ASN A 14 -1.95 15.28 -15.41
C ASN A 14 -3.20 15.96 -14.83
N VAL A 15 -3.57 15.60 -13.61
CA VAL A 15 -4.65 16.22 -12.85
C VAL A 15 -4.09 17.42 -12.11
N ASP A 16 -4.69 18.59 -12.26
CA ASP A 16 -4.33 19.78 -11.49
C ASP A 16 -4.94 19.68 -10.08
N LEU A 17 -4.08 19.34 -9.12
CA LEU A 17 -4.44 19.24 -7.71
C LEU A 17 -4.24 20.56 -6.96
N MET A 18 -3.57 21.55 -7.57
CA MET A 18 -3.25 22.83 -6.94
C MET A 18 -4.28 23.93 -7.23
N ASN A 19 -4.83 23.99 -8.46
CA ASN A 19 -5.72 25.07 -8.88
C ASN A 19 -7.14 24.58 -9.22
N GLY A 20 -7.30 23.28 -9.53
CA GLY A 20 -8.57 22.67 -9.90
C GLY A 20 -9.61 22.62 -8.76
N PRO A 21 -10.88 22.30 -9.07
CA PRO A 21 -11.92 22.06 -8.07
C PRO A 21 -11.55 20.85 -7.22
N ILE A 22 -11.43 21.06 -5.90
CA ILE A 22 -10.77 20.13 -4.96
C ILE A 22 -11.34 18.73 -5.06
N PHE A 23 -12.62 18.56 -4.76
CA PHE A 23 -13.27 17.24 -4.69
C PHE A 23 -13.21 16.49 -6.04
N LYS A 24 -13.52 17.20 -7.14
CA LYS A 24 -13.46 16.60 -8.49
C LYS A 24 -12.04 16.16 -8.87
N SER A 25 -11.04 17.01 -8.59
CA SER A 25 -9.63 16.68 -8.87
C SER A 25 -9.17 15.47 -8.05
N LEU A 26 -9.55 15.40 -6.76
CA LEU A 26 -9.27 14.25 -5.90
C LEU A 26 -9.89 12.96 -6.45
N LEU A 27 -11.18 12.98 -6.83
CA LEU A 27 -11.85 11.79 -7.38
C LEU A 27 -11.23 11.34 -8.70
N VAL A 28 -10.97 12.28 -9.63
CA VAL A 28 -10.34 11.95 -10.92
C VAL A 28 -8.94 11.40 -10.75
N PHE A 29 -8.18 11.90 -9.77
CA PHE A 29 -6.85 11.42 -9.46
C PHE A 29 -6.85 10.08 -8.72
N MET A 30 -7.81 9.87 -7.80
CA MET A 30 -7.98 8.64 -7.03
C MET A 30 -8.44 7.47 -7.90
N LEU A 31 -9.31 7.69 -8.88
CA LEU A 31 -9.93 6.60 -9.66
C LEU A 31 -8.91 5.66 -10.33
N PRO A 32 -7.86 6.14 -11.02
CA PRO A 32 -6.83 5.24 -11.55
C PRO A 32 -6.07 4.49 -10.45
N ILE A 33 -5.89 5.09 -9.26
CA ILE A 33 -5.26 4.43 -8.12
C ILE A 33 -6.14 3.29 -7.61
N LEU A 34 -7.45 3.52 -7.46
CA LEU A 34 -8.42 2.50 -7.08
C LEU A 34 -8.42 1.33 -8.06
N VAL A 35 -8.46 1.63 -9.36
CA VAL A 35 -8.40 0.60 -10.41
C VAL A 35 -7.07 -0.15 -10.35
N SER A 36 -5.96 0.52 -10.05
CA SER A 36 -4.65 -0.13 -9.84
C SER A 36 -4.68 -1.13 -8.66
N CYS A 37 -5.31 -0.76 -7.54
CA CYS A 37 -5.47 -1.65 -6.39
C CYS A 37 -6.29 -2.90 -6.76
N LEU A 38 -7.39 -2.73 -7.52
CA LEU A 38 -8.21 -3.84 -8.00
C LEU A 38 -7.41 -4.78 -8.93
N PHE A 39 -6.68 -4.22 -9.90
CA PHE A 39 -5.84 -5.03 -10.80
C PHE A 39 -4.72 -5.76 -10.05
N GLN A 40 -4.11 -5.13 -9.06
CA GLN A 40 -3.09 -5.76 -8.23
C GLN A 40 -3.65 -6.93 -7.42
N GLN A 41 -4.86 -6.79 -6.89
CA GLN A 41 -5.52 -7.89 -6.16
C GLN A 41 -5.93 -9.04 -7.09
N LEU A 42 -6.45 -8.72 -8.28
CA LEU A 42 -6.78 -9.72 -9.29
C LEU A 42 -5.53 -10.48 -9.76
N TYR A 43 -4.46 -9.77 -10.04
CA TYR A 43 -3.17 -10.33 -10.43
C TYR A 43 -2.65 -11.32 -9.37
N ASN A 44 -2.57 -10.92 -8.09
CA ASN A 44 -2.14 -11.80 -7.00
C ASN A 44 -3.03 -13.06 -6.89
N THR A 45 -4.32 -12.92 -7.15
CA THR A 45 -5.26 -14.04 -7.11
C THR A 45 -4.99 -15.01 -8.27
N VAL A 46 -4.80 -14.48 -9.48
CA VAL A 46 -4.55 -15.30 -10.69
C VAL A 46 -3.20 -16.03 -10.57
N ASP A 47 -2.15 -15.36 -10.09
CA ASP A 47 -0.84 -15.97 -9.83
C ASP A 47 -0.96 -17.17 -8.87
N THR A 48 -1.63 -16.95 -7.73
CA THR A 48 -1.90 -18.01 -6.75
C THR A 48 -2.71 -19.17 -7.38
N MET A 49 -3.71 -18.87 -8.22
CA MET A 49 -4.49 -19.90 -8.92
C MET A 49 -3.66 -20.70 -9.93
N ILE A 50 -2.76 -20.06 -10.66
CA ILE A 50 -1.88 -20.75 -11.62
C ILE A 50 -0.97 -21.72 -10.86
N VAL A 51 -0.32 -21.25 -9.80
CA VAL A 51 0.56 -22.10 -8.98
C VAL A 51 -0.22 -23.29 -8.39
N GLY A 52 -1.38 -23.04 -7.77
CA GLY A 52 -2.20 -24.11 -7.18
C GLY A 52 -2.71 -25.14 -8.18
N ASN A 53 -3.16 -24.69 -9.36
CA ASN A 53 -3.70 -25.61 -10.37
C ASN A 53 -2.62 -26.39 -11.15
N VAL A 54 -1.43 -25.82 -11.33
CA VAL A 54 -0.36 -26.44 -12.13
C VAL A 54 0.61 -27.26 -11.28
N LEU A 55 0.99 -26.74 -10.10
CA LEU A 55 1.98 -27.37 -9.22
C LEU A 55 1.35 -28.10 -8.01
N GLY A 56 0.08 -27.83 -7.73
CA GLY A 56 -0.66 -28.48 -6.65
C GLY A 56 -0.51 -27.81 -5.27
N ASP A 57 -1.09 -28.48 -4.25
CA ASP A 57 -1.26 -27.91 -2.91
C ASP A 57 0.06 -27.66 -2.17
N THR A 58 1.08 -28.50 -2.40
CA THR A 58 2.39 -28.36 -1.77
C THR A 58 3.09 -27.07 -2.18
N ALA A 59 3.07 -26.73 -3.48
CA ALA A 59 3.61 -25.49 -3.99
C ALA A 59 2.84 -24.25 -3.49
N LEU A 60 1.52 -24.38 -3.40
CA LEU A 60 0.66 -23.34 -2.83
C LEU A 60 0.98 -23.10 -1.35
N ALA A 61 1.22 -24.18 -0.58
CA ALA A 61 1.64 -24.09 0.82
C ALA A 61 3.02 -23.44 0.96
N ALA A 62 3.95 -23.70 0.04
CA ALA A 62 5.28 -23.08 0.03
C ALA A 62 5.19 -21.54 -0.15
N ILE A 63 4.39 -21.05 -1.12
CA ILE A 63 4.15 -19.61 -1.29
C ILE A 63 3.44 -19.04 -0.07
N GLY A 64 2.46 -19.75 0.48
CA GLY A 64 1.73 -19.34 1.69
C GLY A 64 2.63 -19.16 2.90
N ALA A 65 3.62 -20.05 3.10
CA ALA A 65 4.61 -19.95 4.17
C ALA A 65 5.48 -18.68 4.04
N CYS A 66 5.72 -18.21 2.82
CA CYS A 66 6.46 -16.97 2.57
C CYS A 66 5.64 -15.69 2.76
N GLY A 67 4.30 -15.79 2.90
CA GLY A 67 3.41 -14.63 2.85
C GLY A 67 3.77 -13.51 3.80
N ALA A 68 4.06 -13.81 5.07
CA ALA A 68 4.44 -12.80 6.06
C ALA A 68 5.78 -12.13 5.73
N ILE A 69 6.75 -12.91 5.23
CA ILE A 69 8.07 -12.40 4.82
C ILE A 69 7.91 -11.50 3.58
N TYR A 70 7.11 -11.97 2.62
CA TYR A 70 6.80 -11.20 1.41
C TYR A 70 6.14 -9.85 1.76
N GLU A 71 5.14 -9.84 2.63
CA GLU A 71 4.48 -8.60 3.08
C GLU A 71 5.44 -7.64 3.78
N LEU A 72 6.36 -8.15 4.59
CA LEU A 72 7.37 -7.33 5.24
C LEU A 72 8.34 -6.71 4.23
N LEU A 73 8.91 -7.49 3.32
CA LEU A 73 9.87 -7.03 2.31
C LEU A 73 9.24 -6.04 1.33
N VAL A 74 8.11 -6.42 0.75
CA VAL A 74 7.42 -5.62 -0.25
C VAL A 74 6.75 -4.40 0.39
N GLY A 75 6.11 -4.57 1.54
CA GLY A 75 5.47 -3.48 2.29
C GLY A 75 6.47 -2.42 2.72
N PHE A 76 7.64 -2.82 3.20
CA PHE A 76 8.72 -1.90 3.53
C PHE A 76 9.20 -1.12 2.30
N GLY A 77 9.42 -1.81 1.18
CA GLY A 77 9.81 -1.20 -0.10
C GLY A 77 8.78 -0.21 -0.65
N ILE A 78 7.49 -0.55 -0.58
CA ILE A 78 6.38 0.35 -0.94
C ILE A 78 6.37 1.58 -0.04
N GLY A 79 6.56 1.38 1.27
CA GLY A 79 6.65 2.47 2.26
C GLY A 79 7.77 3.45 1.92
N ILE A 80 8.98 2.95 1.65
CA ILE A 80 10.12 3.78 1.22
C ILE A 80 9.76 4.55 -0.05
N GLY A 81 9.26 3.90 -1.09
CA GLY A 81 8.87 4.54 -2.35
C GLY A 81 7.84 5.65 -2.17
N ASN A 82 6.82 5.43 -1.35
CA ASN A 82 5.81 6.43 -1.03
C ASN A 82 6.40 7.63 -0.25
N GLY A 83 7.32 7.38 0.70
CA GLY A 83 8.01 8.43 1.43
C GLY A 83 8.81 9.36 0.51
N LEU A 84 9.54 8.79 -0.44
CA LEU A 84 10.30 9.54 -1.45
C LEU A 84 9.37 10.33 -2.38
N ALA A 85 8.23 9.75 -2.79
CA ALA A 85 7.24 10.41 -3.63
C ALA A 85 6.59 11.63 -2.94
N ILE A 86 6.42 11.60 -1.62
CA ILE A 86 5.92 12.73 -0.83
C ILE A 86 6.87 13.94 -0.96
N VAL A 87 8.17 13.72 -0.83
CA VAL A 87 9.17 14.80 -0.95
C VAL A 87 9.19 15.36 -2.37
N ALA A 88 9.10 14.49 -3.39
CA ALA A 88 8.99 14.90 -4.79
C ALA A 88 7.71 15.70 -5.06
N ALA A 89 6.57 15.31 -4.50
CA ALA A 89 5.31 16.02 -4.66
C ALA A 89 5.34 17.41 -4.00
N ARG A 90 6.07 17.57 -2.88
CA ARG A 90 6.30 18.88 -2.26
C ARG A 90 7.16 19.79 -3.13
N ALA A 91 8.27 19.29 -3.67
CA ALA A 91 9.12 20.03 -4.57
C ALA A 91 8.37 20.47 -5.86
N TYR A 92 7.55 19.55 -6.41
CA TYR A 92 6.66 19.85 -7.53
C TYR A 92 5.66 20.95 -7.19
N GLY A 93 5.02 20.87 -6.02
CA GLY A 93 4.08 21.87 -5.52
C GLY A 93 4.71 23.25 -5.29
N ALA A 94 5.95 23.29 -4.84
CA ALA A 94 6.72 24.51 -4.68
C ALA A 94 7.12 25.17 -6.03
N GLY A 95 6.97 24.46 -7.15
CA GLY A 95 7.40 24.93 -8.47
C GLY A 95 8.93 24.93 -8.65
N ASP A 96 9.65 24.26 -7.76
CA ASP A 96 11.13 24.19 -7.80
C ASP A 96 11.58 22.96 -8.60
N GLU A 97 11.87 23.18 -9.88
CA GLU A 97 12.29 22.12 -10.80
C GLU A 97 13.67 21.54 -10.43
N ASP A 98 14.59 22.37 -9.98
CA ASP A 98 15.94 21.89 -9.59
C ASP A 98 15.85 21.05 -8.32
N GLN A 99 15.08 21.46 -7.31
CA GLN A 99 14.83 20.66 -6.13
C GLN A 99 14.10 19.36 -6.45
N LEU A 100 13.12 19.37 -7.36
CA LEU A 100 12.44 18.15 -7.81
C LEU A 100 13.44 17.16 -8.45
N LYS A 101 14.30 17.62 -9.33
CA LYS A 101 15.32 16.78 -9.97
C LYS A 101 16.37 16.27 -8.99
N GLN A 102 16.77 17.07 -8.00
CA GLN A 102 17.63 16.62 -6.89
C GLN A 102 16.93 15.56 -6.03
N THR A 103 15.64 15.75 -5.76
CA THR A 103 14.82 14.77 -5.05
C THR A 103 14.77 13.44 -5.79
N VAL A 104 14.57 13.46 -7.12
CA VAL A 104 14.60 12.24 -7.94
C VAL A 104 15.98 11.58 -7.90
N ALA A 105 17.05 12.34 -8.06
CA ALA A 105 18.42 11.80 -7.99
C ALA A 105 18.73 11.18 -6.62
N GLY A 106 18.40 11.89 -5.53
CA GLY A 106 18.56 11.38 -4.17
C GLY A 106 17.71 10.13 -3.91
N SER A 107 16.50 10.08 -4.46
CA SER A 107 15.61 8.92 -4.35
C SER A 107 16.19 7.68 -5.05
N ILE A 108 16.82 7.85 -6.21
CA ILE A 108 17.50 6.77 -6.91
C ILE A 108 18.65 6.23 -6.05
N VAL A 109 19.48 7.10 -5.48
CA VAL A 109 20.61 6.70 -4.63
C VAL A 109 20.12 5.95 -3.38
N ILE A 110 19.14 6.52 -2.66
CA ILE A 110 18.57 5.88 -1.46
C ILE A 110 17.94 4.53 -1.83
N GLY A 111 17.24 4.46 -2.96
CA GLY A 111 16.61 3.22 -3.42
C GLY A 111 17.60 2.12 -3.74
N ILE A 112 18.70 2.43 -4.40
CA ILE A 112 19.77 1.47 -4.68
C ILE A 112 20.38 0.97 -3.36
N ILE A 113 20.69 1.87 -2.44
CA ILE A 113 21.27 1.52 -1.14
C ILE A 113 20.28 0.66 -0.33
N ALA A 114 19.01 1.08 -0.23
CA ALA A 114 17.99 0.34 0.50
C ALA A 114 17.77 -1.06 -0.10
N SER A 115 17.65 -1.17 -1.41
CA SER A 115 17.52 -2.46 -2.10
C SER A 115 18.74 -3.35 -1.86
N ALA A 116 19.95 -2.81 -1.95
CA ALA A 116 21.16 -3.59 -1.68
C ALA A 116 21.21 -4.10 -0.24
N VAL A 117 20.83 -3.26 0.75
CA VAL A 117 20.78 -3.66 2.17
C VAL A 117 19.73 -4.77 2.38
N ILE A 118 18.54 -4.62 1.80
CA ILE A 118 17.47 -5.63 1.92
C ILE A 118 17.92 -6.94 1.29
N THR A 119 18.42 -6.91 0.06
CA THR A 119 18.89 -8.10 -0.65
C THR A 119 20.05 -8.82 0.09
N LEU A 120 21.00 -8.06 0.64
CA LEU A 120 22.09 -8.69 1.42
C LEU A 120 21.58 -9.28 2.73
N ALA A 121 20.66 -8.60 3.42
CA ALA A 121 20.05 -9.12 4.64
C ALA A 121 19.18 -10.36 4.35
N GLY A 122 18.42 -10.34 3.25
CA GLY A 122 17.62 -11.47 2.79
C GLY A 122 18.46 -12.67 2.40
N ALA A 123 19.49 -12.47 1.59
CA ALA A 123 20.40 -13.54 1.18
C ALA A 123 21.06 -14.25 2.38
N ALA A 124 21.34 -13.50 3.46
CA ALA A 124 21.94 -14.07 4.68
C ALA A 124 20.90 -14.66 5.66
N GLY A 125 19.66 -14.14 5.69
CA GLY A 125 18.71 -14.38 6.77
C GLY A 125 17.44 -15.13 6.38
N LEU A 126 17.06 -15.22 5.10
CA LEU A 126 15.77 -15.80 4.69
C LEU A 126 15.64 -17.29 5.01
N HIS A 127 16.69 -18.08 4.75
CA HIS A 127 16.65 -19.52 5.05
C HIS A 127 16.52 -19.78 6.58
N PRO A 128 17.40 -19.21 7.45
CA PRO A 128 17.22 -19.32 8.90
C PRO A 128 15.87 -18.77 9.41
N LEU A 129 15.34 -17.76 8.76
CA LEU A 129 14.04 -17.18 9.14
C LEU A 129 12.90 -18.14 8.83
N LEU A 130 12.91 -18.82 7.69
CA LEU A 130 11.92 -19.85 7.35
C LEU A 130 11.97 -21.03 8.32
N GLU A 131 13.18 -21.46 8.73
CA GLU A 131 13.35 -22.48 9.76
C GLU A 131 12.81 -22.01 11.12
N LEU A 132 13.09 -20.77 11.52
CA LEU A 132 12.59 -20.18 12.76
C LEU A 132 11.07 -20.08 12.80
N LEU A 133 10.43 -19.94 11.64
CA LEU A 133 8.97 -19.92 11.49
C LEU A 133 8.35 -21.32 11.42
N ASP A 134 9.13 -22.35 11.75
CA ASP A 134 8.70 -23.77 11.73
C ASP A 134 8.12 -24.19 10.36
N THR A 135 8.70 -23.68 9.25
CA THR A 135 8.28 -24.10 7.91
C THR A 135 8.58 -25.60 7.74
N PRO A 136 7.56 -26.42 7.36
CA PRO A 136 7.76 -27.85 7.18
C PRO A 136 8.89 -28.17 6.18
N ALA A 137 9.73 -29.14 6.52
CA ALA A 137 10.90 -29.51 5.71
C ALA A 137 10.55 -29.90 4.26
N GLU A 138 9.33 -30.41 4.05
CA GLU A 138 8.82 -30.83 2.73
C GLU A 138 8.64 -29.65 1.75
N ILE A 139 8.40 -28.43 2.27
CA ILE A 139 8.14 -27.22 1.47
C ILE A 139 9.23 -26.16 1.66
N LEU A 140 10.20 -26.37 2.52
CA LEU A 140 11.20 -25.36 2.90
C LEU A 140 12.04 -24.90 1.70
N GLU A 141 12.51 -25.83 0.88
CA GLU A 141 13.33 -25.52 -0.31
C GLU A 141 12.52 -24.78 -1.39
N ASP A 142 11.26 -25.16 -1.60
CA ASP A 142 10.36 -24.47 -2.53
C ASP A 142 10.04 -23.06 -2.03
N ALA A 143 9.76 -22.92 -0.74
CA ALA A 143 9.51 -21.62 -0.11
C ALA A 143 10.74 -20.71 -0.23
N TYR A 144 11.94 -21.25 0.07
CA TYR A 144 13.19 -20.51 -0.05
C TYR A 144 13.47 -20.11 -1.50
N SER A 145 13.29 -21.02 -2.45
CA SER A 145 13.52 -20.75 -3.88
C SER A 145 12.63 -19.63 -4.42
N TYR A 146 11.39 -19.54 -3.95
CA TYR A 146 10.47 -18.45 -4.30
C TYR A 146 10.91 -17.11 -3.69
N ILE A 147 11.08 -17.09 -2.35
CA ILE A 147 11.28 -15.83 -1.64
C ILE A 147 12.65 -15.21 -1.91
N ILE A 148 13.69 -16.02 -2.17
CA ILE A 148 15.02 -15.49 -2.54
C ILE A 148 14.99 -14.79 -3.90
N ILE A 149 14.20 -15.29 -4.86
CA ILE A 149 14.03 -14.63 -6.17
C ILE A 149 13.33 -13.28 -6.00
N ILE A 150 12.30 -13.22 -5.16
CA ILE A 150 11.62 -11.97 -4.82
C ILE A 150 12.60 -10.99 -4.16
N ASP A 151 13.42 -11.46 -3.23
CA ASP A 151 14.43 -10.65 -2.55
C ASP A 151 15.49 -10.11 -3.51
N LEU A 152 16.02 -10.95 -4.40
CA LEU A 152 16.94 -10.51 -5.47
C LEU A 152 16.28 -9.53 -6.44
N GLY A 153 14.95 -9.64 -6.63
CA GLY A 153 14.14 -8.73 -7.44
C GLY A 153 13.68 -7.46 -6.72
N VAL A 154 13.99 -7.27 -5.43
CA VAL A 154 13.54 -6.10 -4.64
C VAL A 154 13.89 -4.78 -5.29
N ILE A 155 15.06 -4.66 -5.94
CA ILE A 155 15.47 -3.44 -6.66
C ILE A 155 14.49 -3.09 -7.80
N VAL A 156 13.97 -4.08 -8.50
CA VAL A 156 12.99 -3.90 -9.58
C VAL A 156 11.66 -3.45 -9.02
N MET A 157 11.21 -4.11 -7.95
CA MET A 157 9.96 -3.77 -7.23
C MET A 157 10.02 -2.35 -6.67
N PHE A 158 11.15 -1.99 -6.07
CA PHE A 158 11.40 -0.65 -5.58
C PHE A 158 11.39 0.38 -6.72
N ALA A 159 12.10 0.12 -7.82
CA ALA A 159 12.17 1.01 -8.98
C ALA A 159 10.76 1.25 -9.58
N TYR A 160 9.92 0.21 -9.68
CA TYR A 160 8.53 0.37 -10.11
C TYR A 160 7.74 1.29 -9.17
N ASN A 161 7.79 1.04 -7.86
CA ASN A 161 7.06 1.84 -6.87
C ASN A 161 7.54 3.30 -6.84
N LEU A 162 8.85 3.52 -6.97
CA LEU A 162 9.43 4.85 -7.07
C LEU A 162 8.95 5.57 -8.34
N CYS A 163 9.05 4.94 -9.51
CA CYS A 163 8.58 5.53 -10.77
C CYS A 163 7.08 5.85 -10.72
N ALA A 164 6.25 4.93 -10.23
CA ALA A 164 4.83 5.14 -10.07
C ALA A 164 4.52 6.27 -9.08
N GLY A 165 5.27 6.34 -7.97
CA GLY A 165 5.19 7.41 -6.98
C GLY A 165 5.57 8.77 -7.54
N LEU A 166 6.67 8.86 -8.30
CA LEU A 166 7.12 10.09 -8.95
C LEU A 166 6.13 10.59 -10.01
N LEU A 167 5.55 9.69 -10.80
CA LEU A 167 4.50 10.06 -11.76
C LEU A 167 3.26 10.60 -11.03
N ARG A 168 2.83 9.96 -9.94
CA ARG A 168 1.76 10.48 -9.08
C ARG A 168 2.13 11.83 -8.47
N ALA A 169 3.38 12.02 -8.05
CA ALA A 169 3.87 13.28 -7.47
C ALA A 169 3.67 14.49 -8.38
N ILE A 170 3.72 14.31 -9.71
CA ILE A 170 3.45 15.35 -10.70
C ILE A 170 2.00 15.39 -11.20
N GLY A 171 1.08 14.67 -10.52
CA GLY A 171 -0.34 14.65 -10.85
C GLY A 171 -0.77 13.59 -11.88
N ASN A 172 0.10 12.65 -12.26
CA ASN A 172 -0.21 11.61 -13.22
C ASN A 172 -0.43 10.24 -12.52
N SER A 173 -1.68 9.92 -12.20
CA SER A 173 -2.06 8.61 -11.65
C SER A 173 -2.45 7.59 -12.74
N PHE A 174 -2.68 8.05 -13.98
CA PHE A 174 -3.17 7.21 -15.06
C PHE A 174 -2.07 6.32 -15.69
N MET A 175 -0.87 6.88 -15.93
CA MET A 175 0.20 6.12 -16.58
C MET A 175 0.74 4.96 -15.72
N PRO A 176 0.92 5.09 -14.39
CA PRO A 176 1.22 3.94 -13.53
C PRO A 176 0.19 2.80 -13.64
N LEU A 177 -1.11 3.12 -13.75
CA LEU A 177 -2.15 2.12 -13.98
C LEU A 177 -1.96 1.38 -15.31
N VAL A 178 -1.69 2.11 -16.40
CA VAL A 178 -1.47 1.49 -17.73
C VAL A 178 -0.30 0.51 -17.68
N PHE A 179 0.82 0.91 -17.05
CA PHE A 179 1.99 0.04 -16.95
C PHE A 179 1.73 -1.16 -16.04
N LEU A 180 0.96 -0.99 -14.96
CA LEU A 180 0.54 -2.09 -14.10
C LEU A 180 -0.31 -3.11 -14.87
N ILE A 181 -1.30 -2.66 -15.64
CA ILE A 181 -2.13 -3.57 -16.46
C ILE A 181 -1.27 -4.36 -17.44
N LEU A 182 -0.36 -3.68 -18.14
CA LEU A 182 0.53 -4.35 -19.10
C LEU A 182 1.42 -5.39 -18.42
N SER A 183 2.00 -5.06 -17.26
CA SER A 183 2.83 -6.02 -16.54
C SER A 183 2.02 -7.16 -15.94
N SER A 184 0.79 -6.91 -15.48
CA SER A 184 -0.07 -7.97 -14.95
C SER A 184 -0.44 -9.00 -16.03
N VAL A 185 -0.76 -8.54 -17.25
CA VAL A 185 -1.01 -9.44 -18.39
C VAL A 185 0.26 -10.23 -18.75
N LEU A 186 1.39 -9.55 -18.81
CA LEU A 186 2.68 -10.19 -19.08
C LEU A 186 3.04 -11.21 -18.02
N ASN A 187 2.81 -10.90 -16.74
CA ASN A 187 3.08 -11.82 -15.66
C ASN A 187 2.29 -13.13 -15.79
N VAL A 188 0.97 -13.05 -16.03
CA VAL A 188 0.14 -14.24 -16.24
C VAL A 188 0.67 -15.10 -17.40
N ILE A 189 1.11 -14.49 -18.50
CA ILE A 189 1.71 -15.21 -19.62
C ILE A 189 3.03 -15.88 -19.22
N LEU A 190 3.87 -15.18 -18.47
CA LEU A 190 5.17 -15.69 -18.02
C LEU A 190 5.01 -16.79 -16.97
N ASP A 191 4.03 -16.67 -16.04
CA ASP A 191 3.70 -17.71 -15.07
C ASP A 191 3.34 -19.02 -15.77
N LEU A 192 2.42 -18.95 -16.72
CA LEU A 192 2.04 -20.14 -17.50
C LEU A 192 3.23 -20.72 -18.26
N TRP A 193 4.08 -19.87 -18.83
CA TRP A 193 5.24 -20.33 -19.58
C TRP A 193 6.32 -20.94 -18.68
N PHE A 194 6.70 -20.27 -17.61
CA PHE A 194 7.76 -20.74 -16.71
C PHE A 194 7.32 -21.94 -15.87
N ILE A 195 6.09 -21.94 -15.39
CA ILE A 195 5.58 -23.00 -14.52
C ILE A 195 5.10 -24.19 -15.33
N ALA A 196 4.21 -23.98 -16.32
CA ALA A 196 3.58 -25.10 -17.03
C ALA A 196 4.40 -25.64 -18.20
N VAL A 197 5.17 -24.76 -18.92
CA VAL A 197 5.94 -25.20 -20.11
C VAL A 197 7.38 -25.53 -19.76
N LEU A 198 8.07 -24.69 -18.97
CA LEU A 198 9.47 -24.89 -18.62
C LEU A 198 9.67 -25.71 -17.34
N GLY A 199 8.61 -25.96 -16.56
CA GLY A 199 8.68 -26.79 -15.36
C GLY A 199 9.56 -26.18 -14.25
N MET A 200 9.66 -24.87 -14.15
CA MET A 200 10.52 -24.19 -13.16
C MET A 200 9.99 -24.26 -11.73
N GLY A 201 8.84 -24.89 -11.49
CA GLY A 201 8.25 -24.98 -10.16
C GLY A 201 7.85 -23.60 -9.62
N VAL A 202 7.87 -23.48 -8.29
CA VAL A 202 7.48 -22.24 -7.57
C VAL A 202 8.42 -21.07 -7.88
N ALA A 203 9.70 -21.36 -8.16
CA ALA A 203 10.68 -20.36 -8.58
C ALA A 203 10.25 -19.62 -9.85
N GLY A 204 9.53 -20.31 -10.77
CA GLY A 204 9.00 -19.73 -12.00
C GLY A 204 8.04 -18.56 -11.75
N ALA A 205 7.19 -18.63 -10.74
CA ALA A 205 6.30 -17.55 -10.33
C ALA A 205 7.09 -16.31 -9.85
N GLY A 206 8.12 -16.53 -9.03
CA GLY A 206 9.00 -15.44 -8.60
C GLY A 206 9.70 -14.74 -9.76
N VAL A 207 10.25 -15.51 -10.70
CA VAL A 207 10.93 -14.98 -11.90
C VAL A 207 9.95 -14.21 -12.79
N ALA A 208 8.75 -14.74 -13.03
CA ALA A 208 7.72 -14.07 -13.82
C ALA A 208 7.34 -12.72 -13.22
N THR A 209 7.17 -12.66 -11.89
CA THR A 209 6.88 -11.42 -11.15
C THR A 209 8.00 -10.39 -11.34
N VAL A 210 9.26 -10.76 -11.15
CA VAL A 210 10.39 -9.85 -11.29
C VAL A 210 10.54 -9.34 -12.73
N ILE A 211 10.41 -10.21 -13.73
CA ILE A 211 10.53 -9.82 -15.14
C ILE A 211 9.38 -8.90 -15.55
N SER A 212 8.14 -9.22 -15.21
CA SER A 212 6.97 -8.41 -15.56
C SER A 212 7.03 -7.01 -14.95
N GLN A 213 7.47 -6.91 -13.70
CA GLN A 213 7.72 -5.62 -13.06
C GLN A 213 8.90 -4.88 -13.68
N GLY A 214 9.96 -5.58 -14.09
CA GLY A 214 11.09 -5.00 -14.82
C GLY A 214 10.65 -4.34 -16.14
N VAL A 215 9.74 -4.98 -16.86
CA VAL A 215 9.13 -4.39 -18.06
C VAL A 215 8.35 -3.12 -17.72
N SER A 216 7.57 -3.13 -16.63
CA SER A 216 6.89 -1.91 -16.15
C SER A 216 7.86 -0.78 -15.83
N VAL A 217 8.97 -1.09 -15.16
CA VAL A 217 10.03 -0.09 -14.89
C VAL A 217 10.59 0.50 -16.18
N ALA A 218 10.91 -0.35 -17.14
CA ALA A 218 11.41 0.09 -18.44
C ALA A 218 10.41 1.01 -19.16
N LEU A 219 9.12 0.64 -19.17
CA LEU A 219 8.05 1.46 -19.73
C LEU A 219 7.89 2.80 -19.00
N CYS A 220 7.94 2.80 -17.66
CA CYS A 220 7.93 4.02 -16.87
C CYS A 220 9.09 4.94 -17.21
N ILE A 221 10.30 4.40 -17.29
CA ILE A 221 11.51 5.16 -17.62
C ILE A 221 11.39 5.75 -19.05
N LEU A 222 10.99 4.95 -20.04
CA LEU A 222 10.75 5.42 -21.40
C LEU A 222 9.70 6.55 -21.45
N TYR A 223 8.62 6.40 -20.67
CA TYR A 223 7.61 7.45 -20.57
C TYR A 223 8.16 8.73 -19.95
N VAL A 224 8.98 8.62 -18.89
CA VAL A 224 9.63 9.78 -18.26
C VAL A 224 10.55 10.50 -19.25
N PHE A 225 11.35 9.76 -20.00
CA PHE A 225 12.22 10.36 -21.06
C PHE A 225 11.43 11.08 -22.14
N HIS A 226 10.28 10.57 -22.53
CA HIS A 226 9.50 11.12 -23.63
C HIS A 226 8.53 12.23 -23.20
N SER A 227 7.81 12.03 -22.10
CA SER A 227 6.63 12.83 -21.74
C SER A 227 6.70 13.52 -20.37
N ALA A 228 7.60 13.10 -19.48
CA ALA A 228 7.71 13.63 -18.12
C ALA A 228 9.15 14.09 -17.79
N ARG A 229 9.78 14.81 -18.72
CA ARG A 229 11.19 15.25 -18.62
C ARG A 229 11.51 16.07 -17.35
N LEU A 230 10.49 16.64 -16.71
CA LEU A 230 10.61 17.32 -15.43
C LEU A 230 11.19 16.40 -14.33
N LEU A 231 10.98 15.08 -14.44
CA LEU A 231 11.51 14.07 -13.53
C LEU A 231 12.90 13.55 -13.90
N LEU A 232 13.52 14.04 -14.99
CA LEU A 232 14.84 13.57 -15.40
C LEU A 232 15.95 14.37 -14.72
N PRO A 233 16.71 13.76 -13.79
CA PRO A 233 17.87 14.43 -13.21
C PRO A 233 19.03 14.45 -14.21
N GLY A 234 19.69 15.58 -14.33
CA GLY A 234 20.99 15.66 -15.01
C GLY A 234 22.13 15.40 -14.02
N LYS A 235 23.37 15.28 -14.52
CA LYS A 235 24.56 14.99 -13.68
C LYS A 235 24.71 15.95 -12.48
N LYS A 236 24.39 17.25 -12.66
CA LYS A 236 24.47 18.27 -11.60
C LYS A 236 23.54 17.97 -10.40
N HIS A 237 22.41 17.31 -10.64
CA HIS A 237 21.40 17.06 -9.61
C HIS A 237 21.75 15.90 -8.67
N PHE A 238 22.78 15.10 -8.99
CA PHE A 238 23.31 14.08 -8.08
C PHE A 238 24.18 14.65 -6.95
N HIS A 239 24.52 15.97 -7.01
CA HIS A 239 25.08 16.70 -5.88
C HIS A 239 23.94 17.21 -5.00
N VAL A 240 23.33 16.28 -4.25
CA VAL A 240 22.21 16.55 -3.37
C VAL A 240 22.74 17.09 -2.04
N GLU A 241 22.13 18.15 -1.53
CA GLU A 241 22.48 18.70 -0.21
C GLU A 241 22.20 17.70 0.90
N SER A 242 23.05 17.65 1.93
CA SER A 242 22.90 16.73 3.09
C SER A 242 21.54 16.87 3.78
N ARG A 243 20.98 18.08 3.81
CA ARG A 243 19.66 18.36 4.38
C ARG A 243 18.56 17.63 3.61
N LEU A 244 18.60 17.66 2.27
CA LEU A 244 17.62 16.98 1.42
C LEU A 244 17.79 15.46 1.51
N TYR A 245 19.03 14.94 1.56
CA TYR A 245 19.27 13.51 1.82
C TYR A 245 18.67 13.05 3.15
N TRP A 246 18.86 13.84 4.21
CA TRP A 246 18.27 13.54 5.51
C TRP A 246 16.74 13.57 5.49
N GLU A 247 16.16 14.50 4.76
CA GLU A 247 14.71 14.56 4.58
C GLU A 247 14.18 13.34 3.83
N LEU A 248 14.77 12.98 2.71
CA LEU A 248 14.44 11.79 1.92
C LEU A 248 14.57 10.51 2.75
N PHE A 249 15.71 10.33 3.41
CA PHE A 249 15.99 9.17 4.26
C PHE A 249 14.98 9.06 5.40
N SER A 250 14.82 10.12 6.18
CA SER A 250 13.93 10.09 7.35
C SER A 250 12.46 9.93 6.98
N GLN A 251 12.02 10.50 5.86
CA GLN A 251 10.65 10.33 5.37
C GLN A 251 10.39 8.91 4.87
N SER A 252 11.32 8.36 4.11
CA SER A 252 11.22 7.01 3.56
C SER A 252 11.29 5.93 4.66
N ILE A 253 12.23 6.05 5.61
CA ILE A 253 12.33 5.12 6.73
C ILE A 253 11.08 5.18 7.63
N SER A 254 10.56 6.38 7.92
CA SER A 254 9.32 6.52 8.70
C SER A 254 8.17 5.76 8.05
N MET A 255 7.98 5.89 6.74
CA MET A 255 6.91 5.17 6.02
C MET A 255 7.17 3.68 5.88
N GLY A 256 8.42 3.28 5.65
CA GLY A 256 8.80 1.87 5.60
C GLY A 256 8.56 1.16 6.94
N LEU A 257 9.02 1.75 8.04
CA LEU A 257 8.80 1.24 9.39
C LEU A 257 7.31 1.20 9.76
N MET A 258 6.55 2.23 9.38
CA MET A 258 5.10 2.24 9.58
C MET A 258 4.44 1.01 8.93
N SER A 259 4.76 0.72 7.66
CA SER A 259 4.22 -0.44 6.96
C SER A 259 4.63 -1.76 7.65
N SER A 260 5.90 -1.90 8.02
CA SER A 260 6.40 -3.10 8.70
C SER A 260 5.75 -3.33 10.07
N ILE A 261 5.55 -2.27 10.86
CA ILE A 261 4.89 -2.35 12.16
C ILE A 261 3.42 -2.79 12.02
N VAL A 262 2.72 -2.27 11.02
CA VAL A 262 1.33 -2.67 10.73
C VAL A 262 1.26 -4.14 10.32
N SER A 263 2.16 -4.60 9.43
CA SER A 263 2.24 -6.02 9.02
C SER A 263 2.56 -6.93 10.20
N ALA A 264 3.54 -6.56 11.05
CA ALA A 264 3.85 -7.30 12.26
C ALA A 264 2.65 -7.39 13.22
N GLY A 265 1.90 -6.30 13.37
CA GLY A 265 0.65 -6.31 14.15
C GLY A 265 -0.41 -7.27 13.61
N SER A 266 -0.50 -7.42 12.30
CA SER A 266 -1.42 -8.38 11.66
C SER A 266 -1.01 -9.83 11.95
N VAL A 267 0.29 -10.13 11.95
CA VAL A 267 0.80 -11.47 12.34
C VAL A 267 0.48 -11.77 13.80
N VAL A 268 0.66 -10.81 14.72
CA VAL A 268 0.31 -10.97 16.14
C VAL A 268 -1.19 -11.26 16.31
N LEU A 269 -2.06 -10.52 15.61
CA LEU A 269 -3.51 -10.74 15.68
C LEU A 269 -3.89 -12.14 15.13
N GLN A 270 -3.27 -12.54 14.01
CA GLN A 270 -3.49 -13.87 13.42
C GLN A 270 -3.11 -14.99 14.38
N TYR A 271 -2.01 -14.85 15.12
CA TYR A 271 -1.62 -15.80 16.16
C TYR A 271 -2.75 -15.98 17.22
N GLY A 272 -3.34 -14.85 17.67
CA GLY A 272 -4.48 -14.92 18.61
C GLY A 272 -5.72 -15.60 18.02
N ILE A 273 -6.00 -15.40 16.73
CA ILE A 273 -7.14 -16.00 16.03
C ILE A 273 -6.94 -17.51 15.84
N ASN A 274 -5.72 -17.95 15.59
CA ASN A 274 -5.41 -19.37 15.39
C ASN A 274 -5.79 -20.24 16.61
N GLY A 275 -5.79 -19.67 17.80
CA GLY A 275 -6.25 -20.34 19.03
C GLY A 275 -7.77 -20.55 19.15
N LEU A 276 -8.59 -19.96 18.26
CA LEU A 276 -10.05 -19.99 18.35
C LEU A 276 -10.71 -21.14 17.56
N GLY A 277 -9.94 -21.95 16.84
CA GLY A 277 -10.39 -23.11 16.09
C GLY A 277 -10.62 -22.86 14.59
N THR A 278 -10.58 -23.95 13.82
CA THR A 278 -10.52 -23.94 12.36
C THR A 278 -11.72 -23.28 11.68
N LEU A 279 -12.93 -23.46 12.19
CA LEU A 279 -14.15 -22.86 11.61
C LEU A 279 -14.17 -21.33 11.81
N VAL A 280 -13.67 -20.86 12.97
CA VAL A 280 -13.53 -19.42 13.24
C VAL A 280 -12.49 -18.81 12.31
N ILE A 281 -11.33 -19.47 12.13
CA ILE A 281 -10.29 -19.05 11.20
C ILE A 281 -10.84 -18.95 9.78
N ALA A 282 -11.60 -19.95 9.32
CA ALA A 282 -12.18 -19.94 7.98
C ALA A 282 -13.14 -18.76 7.76
N GLY A 283 -14.04 -18.49 8.72
CA GLY A 283 -14.96 -17.36 8.67
C GLY A 283 -14.22 -16.00 8.67
N HIS A 284 -13.21 -15.87 9.54
CA HIS A 284 -12.39 -14.67 9.62
C HIS A 284 -11.60 -14.44 8.32
N THR A 285 -11.00 -15.48 7.76
CA THR A 285 -10.23 -15.38 6.50
C THR A 285 -11.12 -14.92 5.35
N ALA A 286 -12.32 -15.45 5.22
CA ALA A 286 -13.29 -14.99 4.22
C ALA A 286 -13.68 -13.51 4.43
N ALA A 287 -13.94 -13.13 5.68
CA ALA A 287 -14.24 -11.74 6.03
C ALA A 287 -13.07 -10.79 5.73
N ARG A 288 -11.82 -11.19 6.01
CA ARG A 288 -10.63 -10.38 5.70
C ARG A 288 -10.41 -10.17 4.20
N LYS A 289 -10.70 -11.19 3.37
CA LYS A 289 -10.68 -11.03 1.90
C LYS A 289 -11.72 -10.01 1.44
N LEU A 290 -12.94 -10.06 1.97
CA LEU A 290 -13.99 -9.08 1.67
C LEU A 290 -13.64 -7.69 2.19
N PHE A 291 -13.07 -7.59 3.39
CA PHE A 291 -12.56 -6.34 3.95
C PHE A 291 -11.54 -5.69 3.01
N ALA A 292 -10.58 -6.45 2.49
CA ALA A 292 -9.56 -5.93 1.57
C ALA A 292 -10.16 -5.26 0.32
N PHE A 293 -11.28 -5.77 -0.21
CA PHE A 293 -11.99 -5.14 -1.33
C PHE A 293 -12.75 -3.86 -0.90
N THR A 294 -13.36 -3.88 0.29
CA THR A 294 -14.15 -2.74 0.78
C THR A 294 -13.29 -1.60 1.34
N ASP A 295 -12.05 -1.88 1.73
CA ASP A 295 -11.06 -0.88 2.14
C ASP A 295 -10.41 -0.15 0.95
N MET A 296 -10.33 -0.75 -0.23
CA MET A 296 -9.66 -0.16 -1.40
C MET A 296 -10.07 1.29 -1.72
N PRO A 297 -11.35 1.69 -1.66
CA PRO A 297 -11.74 3.08 -1.90
C PRO A 297 -11.14 4.05 -0.89
N LEU A 298 -11.00 3.63 0.39
CA LEU A 298 -10.42 4.44 1.46
C LEU A 298 -8.90 4.56 1.28
N SER A 299 -8.23 3.46 1.02
CA SER A 299 -6.79 3.40 0.77
C SER A 299 -6.38 4.18 -0.49
N ALA A 300 -7.17 4.09 -1.57
CA ALA A 300 -6.95 4.87 -2.78
C ALA A 300 -7.12 6.37 -2.55
N MET A 301 -8.14 6.78 -1.78
CA MET A 301 -8.34 8.18 -1.41
C MET A 301 -7.22 8.68 -0.50
N ALA A 302 -6.74 7.88 0.45
CA ALA A 302 -5.62 8.23 1.31
C ALA A 302 -4.32 8.44 0.50
N SER A 303 -4.06 7.59 -0.50
CA SER A 303 -2.94 7.77 -1.44
C SER A 303 -3.08 9.06 -2.28
N ALA A 304 -4.29 9.35 -2.76
CA ALA A 304 -4.58 10.61 -3.46
C ALA A 304 -4.43 11.83 -2.54
N CYS A 305 -4.87 11.72 -1.29
CA CYS A 305 -4.68 12.71 -0.23
C CYS A 305 -3.20 13.03 -0.02
N SER A 306 -2.34 12.01 0.04
CA SER A 306 -0.90 12.20 0.17
C SER A 306 -0.32 13.12 -0.89
N THR A 307 -0.60 12.85 -2.16
CA THR A 307 -0.13 13.69 -3.27
C THR A 307 -0.75 15.08 -3.23
N TYR A 308 -2.06 15.16 -2.99
CA TYR A 308 -2.78 16.45 -2.92
C TYR A 308 -2.23 17.35 -1.81
N VAL A 309 -2.07 16.81 -0.60
CA VAL A 309 -1.55 17.56 0.54
C VAL A 309 -0.09 17.95 0.32
N SER A 310 0.74 17.04 -0.20
CA SER A 310 2.15 17.32 -0.50
C SER A 310 2.33 18.47 -1.48
N GLN A 311 1.58 18.48 -2.59
CA GLN A 311 1.64 19.55 -3.58
C GLN A 311 1.14 20.88 -2.99
N ASN A 312 0.00 20.90 -2.29
CA ASN A 312 -0.55 22.13 -1.70
C ASN A 312 0.30 22.63 -0.51
N TYR A 313 0.98 21.75 0.21
CA TYR A 313 1.96 22.11 1.23
C TYR A 313 3.18 22.79 0.59
N GLY A 314 3.74 22.21 -0.47
CA GLY A 314 4.83 22.82 -1.22
C GLY A 314 4.45 24.17 -1.82
N ALA A 315 3.23 24.30 -2.33
CA ALA A 315 2.68 25.55 -2.87
C ALA A 315 2.28 26.59 -1.80
N ASN A 316 2.43 26.26 -0.51
CA ASN A 316 2.04 27.10 0.62
C ASN A 316 0.53 27.48 0.61
N HIS A 317 -0.35 26.50 0.32
CA HIS A 317 -1.80 26.66 0.26
C HIS A 317 -2.54 25.99 1.44
N PRO A 318 -2.42 26.47 2.70
CA PRO A 318 -3.03 25.82 3.87
C PRO A 318 -4.57 25.76 3.81
N ASP A 319 -5.22 26.75 3.19
CA ASP A 319 -6.67 26.76 3.03
C ASP A 319 -7.17 25.64 2.12
N ARG A 320 -6.42 25.32 1.07
CA ARG A 320 -6.76 24.18 0.20
C ARG A 320 -6.57 22.86 0.94
N VAL A 321 -5.50 22.72 1.72
CA VAL A 321 -5.29 21.53 2.57
C VAL A 321 -6.48 21.33 3.52
N ARG A 322 -6.92 22.37 4.23
CA ARG A 322 -8.09 22.28 5.15
C ARG A 322 -9.37 21.87 4.43
N ARG A 323 -9.68 22.50 3.28
CA ARG A 323 -10.89 22.17 2.49
C ARG A 323 -10.80 20.75 1.94
N GLY A 324 -9.66 20.35 1.39
CA GLY A 324 -9.46 19.00 0.86
C GLY A 324 -9.60 17.92 1.92
N MET A 325 -9.03 18.13 3.10
CA MET A 325 -9.20 17.18 4.21
C MET A 325 -10.65 17.04 4.65
N ARG A 326 -11.41 18.14 4.70
CA ARG A 326 -12.83 18.08 4.99
C ARG A 326 -13.60 17.26 3.94
N ASP A 327 -13.30 17.47 2.66
CA ASP A 327 -13.96 16.75 1.57
C ASP A 327 -13.59 15.26 1.58
N ILE A 328 -12.35 14.91 1.96
CA ILE A 328 -11.88 13.53 2.12
C ILE A 328 -12.57 12.85 3.32
N TYR A 329 -12.75 13.56 4.44
CA TYR A 329 -13.48 13.01 5.59
C TYR A 329 -14.95 12.75 5.24
N LEU A 330 -15.60 13.66 4.51
CA LEU A 330 -16.96 13.45 4.01
C LEU A 330 -17.02 12.22 3.08
N TYR A 331 -16.07 12.08 2.18
CA TYR A 331 -15.94 10.88 1.33
C TYR A 331 -15.83 9.60 2.16
N SER A 332 -15.02 9.61 3.22
CA SER A 332 -14.87 8.46 4.12
C SER A 332 -16.19 8.07 4.78
N VAL A 333 -16.99 9.06 5.19
CA VAL A 333 -18.34 8.82 5.74
C VAL A 333 -19.27 8.22 4.68
N VAL A 334 -19.24 8.74 3.45
CA VAL A 334 -20.08 8.21 2.35
C VAL A 334 -19.72 6.77 2.03
N VAL A 335 -18.42 6.44 1.97
CA VAL A 335 -17.95 5.06 1.75
C VAL A 335 -18.37 4.15 2.91
N ALA A 336 -18.28 4.61 4.15
CA ALA A 336 -18.72 3.84 5.31
C ALA A 336 -20.24 3.57 5.28
N VAL A 337 -21.05 4.55 4.95
CA VAL A 337 -22.51 4.35 4.80
C VAL A 337 -22.81 3.34 3.71
N ALA A 338 -22.14 3.45 2.55
CA ALA A 338 -22.30 2.48 1.47
C ALA A 338 -21.89 1.07 1.91
N ALA A 339 -20.78 0.93 2.65
CA ALA A 339 -20.31 -0.34 3.19
C ALA A 339 -21.30 -0.93 4.21
N VAL A 340 -21.85 -0.10 5.12
CA VAL A 340 -22.89 -0.53 6.08
C VAL A 340 -24.11 -1.09 5.36
N LEU A 341 -24.61 -0.37 4.36
CA LEU A 341 -25.78 -0.82 3.57
C LEU A 341 -25.47 -2.12 2.82
N LEU A 342 -24.30 -2.24 2.23
CA LEU A 342 -23.87 -3.44 1.51
C LEU A 342 -23.75 -4.64 2.46
N MET A 343 -23.12 -4.47 3.63
CA MET A 343 -22.93 -5.53 4.59
C MET A 343 -24.25 -5.93 5.28
N ALA A 344 -25.10 -4.96 5.59
CA ALA A 344 -26.44 -5.26 6.15
C ALA A 344 -27.32 -6.04 5.17
N ALA A 345 -27.18 -5.77 3.86
CA ALA A 345 -27.96 -6.45 2.83
C ALA A 345 -27.46 -7.86 2.49
N GLY A 346 -26.16 -8.16 2.66
CA GLY A 346 -25.63 -9.40 2.10
C GLY A 346 -24.34 -9.96 2.69
N ALA A 347 -23.92 -9.58 3.90
CA ALA A 347 -22.66 -10.03 4.47
C ALA A 347 -22.55 -11.57 4.51
N GLU A 348 -23.58 -12.26 4.95
CA GLU A 348 -23.57 -13.71 5.04
C GLU A 348 -23.46 -14.37 3.65
N TRP A 349 -24.21 -13.87 2.67
CA TRP A 349 -24.13 -14.35 1.28
C TRP A 349 -22.73 -14.11 0.68
N MET A 350 -22.13 -12.96 0.93
CA MET A 350 -20.78 -12.66 0.46
C MET A 350 -19.73 -13.56 1.13
N VAL A 351 -19.85 -13.81 2.44
CA VAL A 351 -18.96 -14.74 3.14
C VAL A 351 -19.13 -16.16 2.57
N LYS A 352 -20.37 -16.62 2.31
CA LYS A 352 -20.64 -17.91 1.68
C LYS A 352 -19.98 -18.01 0.29
N LEU A 353 -20.08 -16.96 -0.52
CA LEU A 353 -19.49 -16.92 -1.86
C LEU A 353 -17.96 -17.06 -1.81
N VAL A 354 -17.31 -16.37 -0.85
CA VAL A 354 -15.85 -16.33 -0.75
C VAL A 354 -15.29 -17.57 -0.04
N SER A 355 -15.98 -18.06 0.99
CA SER A 355 -15.53 -19.24 1.75
C SER A 355 -15.86 -20.56 1.06
N GLY A 356 -16.90 -20.58 0.20
CA GLY A 356 -17.47 -21.82 -0.35
C GLY A 356 -18.14 -22.70 0.70
N SER A 357 -18.20 -22.26 1.97
CA SER A 357 -18.73 -23.03 3.10
C SER A 357 -20.22 -22.77 3.30
N SER A 358 -20.92 -23.78 3.80
CA SER A 358 -22.29 -23.67 4.29
C SER A 358 -22.38 -23.86 5.82
N GLU A 359 -21.23 -23.96 6.49
CA GLU A 359 -21.17 -24.15 7.96
C GLU A 359 -21.63 -22.86 8.66
N PRO A 360 -22.66 -22.94 9.55
CA PRO A 360 -23.21 -21.77 10.22
C PRO A 360 -22.16 -20.93 10.97
N VAL A 361 -21.22 -21.59 11.64
CA VAL A 361 -20.16 -20.92 12.42
C VAL A 361 -19.27 -20.07 11.52
N VAL A 362 -18.94 -20.54 10.31
CA VAL A 362 -18.13 -19.79 9.32
C VAL A 362 -18.89 -18.57 8.82
N LEU A 363 -20.17 -18.77 8.45
CA LEU A 363 -21.00 -17.71 7.88
C LEU A 363 -21.30 -16.62 8.92
N GLU A 364 -21.72 -17.03 10.13
CA GLU A 364 -22.06 -16.10 11.21
C GLU A 364 -20.85 -15.28 11.64
N ASN A 365 -19.71 -15.89 11.92
CA ASN A 365 -18.51 -15.17 12.35
C ASN A 365 -18.00 -14.21 11.27
N GLY A 366 -17.96 -14.65 10.02
CA GLY A 366 -17.54 -13.77 8.92
C GLY A 366 -18.49 -12.60 8.72
N ALA A 367 -19.81 -12.85 8.72
CA ALA A 367 -20.81 -11.81 8.57
C ALA A 367 -20.78 -10.82 9.75
N ARG A 368 -20.68 -11.30 10.98
CA ARG A 368 -20.57 -10.45 12.18
C ARG A 368 -19.35 -9.55 12.11
N TYR A 369 -18.18 -10.09 11.72
CA TYR A 369 -16.99 -9.27 11.55
C TYR A 369 -17.25 -8.11 10.58
N LEU A 370 -17.81 -8.37 9.41
CA LEU A 370 -18.07 -7.35 8.39
C LEU A 370 -19.08 -6.29 8.85
N VAL A 371 -20.22 -6.74 9.40
CA VAL A 371 -21.31 -5.86 9.85
C VAL A 371 -20.85 -4.95 10.98
N TRP A 372 -20.09 -5.46 11.96
CA TRP A 372 -19.62 -4.67 13.09
C TRP A 372 -18.47 -3.72 12.73
N ASN A 373 -17.64 -4.07 11.75
CA ASN A 373 -16.54 -3.22 11.31
C ASN A 373 -16.99 -2.12 10.33
N ALA A 374 -18.00 -2.34 9.50
CA ALA A 374 -18.44 -1.40 8.47
C ALA A 374 -18.71 0.03 8.95
N PRO A 375 -19.38 0.28 10.10
CA PRO A 375 -19.57 1.65 10.63
C PRO A 375 -18.25 2.39 10.90
N PHE A 376 -17.20 1.65 11.26
CA PHE A 376 -15.89 2.21 11.61
C PHE A 376 -15.02 2.50 10.37
N TYR A 377 -15.49 2.18 9.16
CA TYR A 377 -14.77 2.56 7.92
C TYR A 377 -14.67 4.09 7.76
N ALA A 378 -15.59 4.86 8.31
CA ALA A 378 -15.45 6.30 8.39
C ALA A 378 -14.23 6.70 9.23
N VAL A 379 -14.05 6.05 10.37
CA VAL A 379 -12.90 6.25 11.27
C VAL A 379 -11.61 5.81 10.57
N LEU A 380 -11.62 4.64 9.92
CA LEU A 380 -10.47 4.13 9.17
C LEU A 380 -10.06 5.09 8.03
N GLY A 381 -11.01 5.60 7.24
CA GLY A 381 -10.74 6.55 6.18
C GLY A 381 -10.17 7.88 6.70
N MET A 382 -10.69 8.39 7.83
CA MET A 382 -10.15 9.56 8.52
C MET A 382 -8.73 9.30 9.03
N LEU A 383 -8.48 8.13 9.64
CA LEU A 383 -7.19 7.68 10.12
C LEU A 383 -6.16 7.68 9.00
N LEU A 384 -6.42 6.91 7.93
CA LEU A 384 -5.49 6.75 6.80
C LEU A 384 -5.17 8.11 6.17
N SER A 385 -6.20 8.90 5.89
CA SER A 385 -6.03 10.21 5.25
C SER A 385 -5.28 11.21 6.11
N THR A 386 -5.54 11.24 7.43
CA THR A 386 -4.85 12.16 8.36
C THR A 386 -3.39 11.74 8.54
N ARG A 387 -3.12 10.44 8.63
CA ARG A 387 -1.77 9.87 8.70
C ARG A 387 -0.93 10.32 7.49
N TYR A 388 -1.44 10.12 6.28
CA TYR A 388 -0.77 10.54 5.05
C TYR A 388 -0.67 12.06 4.92
N ALA A 389 -1.68 12.82 5.37
CA ALA A 389 -1.63 14.28 5.35
C ALA A 389 -0.52 14.82 6.25
N LEU A 390 -0.38 14.30 7.47
CA LEU A 390 0.70 14.69 8.39
C LEU A 390 2.07 14.37 7.80
N GLN A 391 2.26 13.18 7.25
CA GLN A 391 3.50 12.82 6.56
C GLN A 391 3.79 13.73 5.37
N SER A 392 2.76 14.09 4.61
CA SER A 392 2.86 15.04 3.49
C SER A 392 3.30 16.43 3.93
N MET A 393 3.00 16.84 5.16
CA MET A 393 3.44 18.09 5.76
C MET A 393 4.77 18.00 6.51
N GLY A 394 5.45 16.84 6.46
CA GLY A 394 6.77 16.65 7.05
C GLY A 394 6.76 16.07 8.47
N GLU A 395 5.60 15.82 9.04
CA GLU A 395 5.48 15.13 10.32
C GLU A 395 5.77 13.63 10.14
N LYS A 396 6.77 13.12 10.83
CA LYS A 396 7.24 11.73 10.67
C LYS A 396 6.98 10.90 11.91
N VAL A 397 7.07 11.52 13.10
CA VAL A 397 7.03 10.83 14.38
C VAL A 397 5.60 10.44 14.75
N LEU A 398 4.65 11.38 14.66
CA LEU A 398 3.26 11.13 15.06
C LEU A 398 2.59 10.05 14.19
N PRO A 399 2.70 10.07 12.84
CA PRO A 399 2.22 8.97 12.01
C PRO A 399 2.86 7.61 12.34
N LEU A 400 4.15 7.59 12.68
CA LEU A 400 4.82 6.37 13.11
C LEU A 400 4.31 5.90 14.48
N LEU A 401 4.10 6.82 15.42
CA LEU A 401 3.53 6.53 16.74
C LEU A 401 2.14 5.89 16.62
N SER A 402 1.31 6.36 15.68
CA SER A 402 0.00 5.73 15.43
C SER A 402 0.13 4.24 15.06
N SER A 403 1.15 3.84 14.30
CA SER A 403 1.40 2.41 13.98
C SER A 403 1.89 1.63 15.20
N VAL A 404 2.67 2.26 16.08
CA VAL A 404 3.07 1.65 17.37
C VAL A 404 1.84 1.42 18.24
N ILE A 405 0.90 2.38 18.31
CA ILE A 405 -0.39 2.22 19.01
C ILE A 405 -1.16 1.02 18.45
N GLU A 406 -1.19 0.87 17.12
CA GLU A 406 -1.81 -0.28 16.47
C GLU A 406 -1.19 -1.60 16.90
N PHE A 407 0.13 -1.70 16.84
CA PHE A 407 0.87 -2.91 17.20
C PHE A 407 0.68 -3.29 18.67
N LEU A 408 0.87 -2.34 19.58
CA LEU A 408 0.68 -2.56 21.01
C LEU A 408 -0.78 -2.89 21.35
N GLY A 409 -1.73 -2.20 20.70
CA GLY A 409 -3.15 -2.49 20.84
C GLY A 409 -3.49 -3.93 20.46
N LYS A 410 -2.98 -4.42 19.31
CA LYS A 410 -3.17 -5.81 18.90
C LYS A 410 -2.57 -6.80 19.89
N ILE A 411 -1.37 -6.53 20.44
CA ILE A 411 -0.76 -7.36 21.51
C ILE A 411 -1.68 -7.41 22.73
N VAL A 412 -2.18 -6.26 23.19
CA VAL A 412 -3.09 -6.19 24.35
C VAL A 412 -4.37 -6.99 24.10
N PHE A 413 -4.96 -6.88 22.90
CA PHE A 413 -6.13 -7.66 22.56
C PHE A 413 -5.87 -9.17 22.55
N VAL A 414 -4.74 -9.59 21.96
CA VAL A 414 -4.36 -11.01 21.89
C VAL A 414 -4.11 -11.61 23.28
N LEU A 415 -3.42 -10.86 24.15
CA LEU A 415 -3.06 -11.38 25.47
C LEU A 415 -4.18 -11.29 26.52
N LEU A 416 -5.01 -10.25 26.48
CA LEU A 416 -5.98 -9.98 27.54
C LEU A 416 -7.44 -10.18 27.14
N PHE A 417 -7.82 -9.81 25.93
CA PHE A 417 -9.22 -9.79 25.51
C PHE A 417 -9.63 -11.05 24.76
N ILE A 418 -8.82 -11.55 23.82
CA ILE A 418 -9.16 -12.77 23.07
C ILE A 418 -9.33 -14.00 23.99
N PRO A 419 -8.48 -14.25 25.01
CA PRO A 419 -8.68 -15.39 25.89
C PRO A 419 -9.97 -15.33 26.70
N ARG A 420 -10.53 -14.12 26.95
CA ARG A 420 -11.74 -13.92 27.76
C ARG A 420 -13.01 -13.85 26.94
N PHE A 421 -12.96 -13.22 25.77
CA PHE A 421 -14.13 -12.88 24.96
C PHE A 421 -14.16 -13.59 23.59
N GLY A 422 -13.14 -14.40 23.30
CA GLY A 422 -13.04 -15.16 22.06
C GLY A 422 -13.09 -14.26 20.82
N TYR A 423 -13.83 -14.71 19.80
CA TYR A 423 -13.92 -14.02 18.52
C TYR A 423 -14.57 -12.61 18.60
N ASN A 424 -15.38 -12.34 19.62
CA ASN A 424 -15.93 -10.99 19.85
C ASN A 424 -14.83 -9.96 20.09
N ALA A 425 -13.74 -10.35 20.78
CA ALA A 425 -12.57 -9.48 20.94
C ALA A 425 -11.86 -9.25 19.61
N VAL A 426 -11.77 -10.24 18.74
CA VAL A 426 -11.20 -10.08 17.40
C VAL A 426 -12.00 -9.07 16.57
N ILE A 427 -13.33 -9.16 16.58
CA ILE A 427 -14.22 -8.23 15.87
C ILE A 427 -13.99 -6.78 16.32
N LEU A 428 -13.83 -6.55 17.62
CA LEU A 428 -13.70 -5.21 18.19
C LEU A 428 -12.25 -4.68 18.19
N CYS A 429 -11.26 -5.53 17.97
CA CYS A 429 -9.85 -5.18 18.06
C CYS A 429 -9.50 -3.99 17.16
N GLU A 430 -9.69 -4.14 15.85
CA GLU A 430 -9.35 -3.10 14.88
C GLU A 430 -10.20 -1.82 15.05
N PRO A 431 -11.54 -1.86 15.16
CA PRO A 431 -12.35 -0.67 15.39
C PRO A 431 -11.92 0.16 16.60
N VAL A 432 -11.65 -0.47 17.73
CA VAL A 432 -11.23 0.23 18.96
C VAL A 432 -9.87 0.90 18.74
N ILE A 433 -8.92 0.16 18.16
CA ILE A 433 -7.58 0.69 17.88
C ILE A 433 -7.64 1.85 16.89
N TRP A 434 -8.44 1.74 15.82
CA TRP A 434 -8.63 2.83 14.85
C TRP A 434 -9.17 4.10 15.51
N CYS A 435 -10.06 3.99 16.49
CA CYS A 435 -10.56 5.16 17.23
C CYS A 435 -9.43 5.86 17.99
N PHE A 436 -8.59 5.11 18.72
CA PHE A 436 -7.45 5.69 19.46
C PHE A 436 -6.44 6.36 18.53
N MET A 437 -6.07 5.69 17.45
CA MET A 437 -5.15 6.23 16.44
C MET A 437 -5.72 7.48 15.78
N THR A 438 -7.02 7.48 15.44
CA THR A 438 -7.66 8.62 14.79
C THR A 438 -7.69 9.83 15.71
N ILE A 439 -7.97 9.64 17.00
CA ILE A 439 -7.96 10.72 18.01
C ILE A 439 -6.56 11.32 18.10
N GLU A 440 -5.53 10.50 18.22
CA GLU A 440 -4.12 10.95 18.27
C GLU A 440 -3.77 11.77 17.04
N LEU A 441 -4.04 11.24 15.83
CA LEU A 441 -3.72 11.90 14.57
C LEU A 441 -4.54 13.18 14.33
N LEU A 442 -5.81 13.23 14.73
CA LEU A 442 -6.64 14.44 14.63
C LEU A 442 -6.17 15.55 15.59
N ILE A 443 -5.71 15.18 16.80
CA ILE A 443 -5.08 16.11 17.72
C ILE A 443 -3.81 16.68 17.09
N ALA A 444 -2.95 15.82 16.56
CA ALA A 444 -1.74 16.21 15.84
C ALA A 444 -2.05 17.16 14.66
N TYR A 445 -3.03 16.82 13.83
CA TYR A 445 -3.44 17.63 12.71
C TYR A 445 -3.96 19.01 13.13
N ARG A 446 -4.74 19.09 14.21
CA ARG A 446 -5.25 20.38 14.76
C ARG A 446 -4.15 21.26 15.34
N HIS A 447 -3.06 20.68 15.83
CA HIS A 447 -1.91 21.41 16.36
C HIS A 447 -0.88 21.76 15.28
N ASN A 448 -1.05 21.30 14.04
CA ASN A 448 -0.14 21.61 12.95
C ASN A 448 -0.23 23.09 12.58
N SER A 449 0.88 23.82 12.74
CA SER A 449 0.96 25.27 12.58
C SER A 449 0.78 25.73 11.12
N PHE A 450 1.04 24.88 10.14
CA PHE A 450 0.81 25.19 8.74
C PHE A 450 -0.69 25.25 8.45
N VAL A 451 -1.46 24.29 8.95
CA VAL A 451 -2.90 24.21 8.71
C VAL A 451 -3.66 25.19 9.60
N PHE A 452 -3.28 25.28 10.87
CA PHE A 452 -3.93 26.14 11.87
C PHE A 452 -2.90 27.04 12.52
N PRO A 453 -2.54 28.18 11.88
CA PRO A 453 -1.58 29.12 12.46
C PRO A 453 -2.11 29.64 13.79
N LYS A 454 -1.25 29.58 14.82
CA LYS A 454 -1.56 30.21 16.11
C LYS A 454 -1.78 31.70 15.86
N LYS A 455 -2.93 32.24 16.23
CA LYS A 455 -3.13 33.69 16.26
C LYS A 455 -2.07 34.27 17.18
N LYS A 456 -1.19 35.14 16.62
CA LYS A 456 -0.28 35.95 17.42
C LYS A 456 -1.06 36.93 18.29
#